data_5fc5fa7566bed2c0c0b25572607fa26d
#
_entry.id   5fc5fa7566bed2c0c0b25572607fa26d
#
_cell.length_a   1.000
_cell.length_b   1.000
_cell.length_c   1.000
_cell.angle_alpha   90.00
_cell.angle_beta   90.00
_cell.angle_gamma   90.00
#
_symmetry.space_group_name_H-M   'P 1'
#
loop_
_entity.id
_entity.type
_entity.pdbx_description
1 polymer ?
#
loop_
_entity_poly.entity_id
_entity_poly.type
_entity_poly.pdbx_seq_one_letter_code
_entity_poly.pdbx_strand_id
1 'polypeptide(L)'
;MVDEKNIEKTIKGFIAKEMAVDPESITCKTNLVNDLNADSMDIVNVVTAIEAKYNIIFPIDSDVKQDGYTLKLLIDGVMKALQKK
;
A
#
# COMPACT_ATOMS: atom_id res chain seq x y z
N MET A 1 -18.16 8.02 2.04
CA MET A 1 -17.33 8.10 3.25
C MET A 1 -16.22 7.06 3.18
N VAL A 2 -15.00 7.47 3.48
CA VAL A 2 -13.85 6.58 3.38
C VAL A 2 -13.70 5.79 4.68
N ASP A 3 -13.68 4.46 4.56
CA ASP A 3 -13.54 3.56 5.70
C ASP A 3 -12.12 2.98 5.68
N GLU A 4 -11.37 3.20 6.74
CA GLU A 4 -10.01 2.71 6.85
C GLU A 4 -9.94 1.19 6.71
N LYS A 5 -10.89 0.47 7.27
CA LYS A 5 -10.92 -0.99 7.15
C LYS A 5 -11.13 -1.43 5.71
N ASN A 6 -11.94 -0.70 4.97
CA ASN A 6 -12.17 -1.00 3.57
C ASN A 6 -10.92 -0.72 2.74
N ILE A 7 -10.23 0.38 3.05
CA ILE A 7 -8.97 0.72 2.40
C ILE A 7 -7.94 -0.37 2.68
N GLU A 8 -7.83 -0.80 3.94
CA GLU A 8 -6.90 -1.87 4.33
C GLU A 8 -7.16 -3.13 3.53
N LYS A 9 -8.43 -3.55 3.44
CA LYS A 9 -8.80 -4.75 2.70
C LYS A 9 -8.45 -4.64 1.23
N THR A 10 -8.70 -3.48 0.64
CA THR A 10 -8.42 -3.24 -0.76
C THR A 10 -6.93 -3.30 -1.04
N ILE A 11 -6.12 -2.64 -0.21
CA ILE A 11 -4.68 -2.62 -0.39
C ILE A 11 -4.09 -4.01 -0.16
N LYS A 12 -4.58 -4.73 0.85
CA LYS A 12 -4.16 -6.11 1.08
C LYS A 12 -4.37 -6.96 -0.18
N GLY A 13 -5.51 -6.77 -0.82
CA GLY A 13 -5.83 -7.49 -2.04
C GLY A 13 -4.83 -7.20 -3.15
N PHE A 14 -4.46 -5.94 -3.33
CA PHE A 14 -3.48 -5.55 -4.34
C PHE A 14 -2.11 -6.16 -4.03
N ILE A 15 -1.67 -6.11 -2.77
CA ILE A 15 -0.39 -6.67 -2.36
C ILE A 15 -0.39 -8.18 -2.56
N ALA A 16 -1.46 -8.83 -2.11
CA ALA A 16 -1.56 -10.28 -2.21
C ALA A 16 -1.48 -10.75 -3.65
N LYS A 17 -2.15 -10.03 -4.54
CA LYS A 17 -2.15 -10.37 -5.97
C LYS A 17 -0.77 -10.15 -6.58
N GLU A 18 -0.15 -9.00 -6.28
CA GLU A 18 1.15 -8.67 -6.86
C GLU A 18 2.24 -9.61 -6.35
N MET A 19 2.21 -9.94 -5.07
CA MET A 19 3.25 -10.75 -4.45
C MET A 19 2.92 -12.25 -4.43
N ALA A 20 1.72 -12.63 -4.88
CA ALA A 20 1.27 -14.02 -4.89
C ALA A 20 1.29 -14.63 -3.48
N VAL A 21 0.80 -13.88 -2.50
CA VAL A 21 0.71 -14.34 -1.11
C VAL A 21 -0.74 -14.28 -0.64
N ASP A 22 -1.02 -14.97 0.47
CA ASP A 22 -2.35 -14.95 1.06
C ASP A 22 -2.61 -13.59 1.72
N PRO A 23 -3.73 -12.91 1.36
CA PRO A 23 -4.03 -11.62 2.00
C PRO A 23 -4.13 -11.70 3.51
N GLU A 24 -4.54 -12.86 4.05
CA GLU A 24 -4.63 -13.02 5.50
C GLU A 24 -3.28 -13.05 6.19
N SER A 25 -2.20 -13.32 5.44
CA SER A 25 -0.85 -13.30 6.00
C SER A 25 -0.29 -11.88 6.13
N ILE A 26 -0.98 -10.90 5.55
CA ILE A 26 -0.52 -9.52 5.53
C ILE A 26 -1.13 -8.76 6.70
N THR A 27 -0.29 -8.12 7.50
CA THR A 27 -0.73 -7.28 8.63
C THR A 27 -0.26 -5.85 8.42
N CYS A 28 -0.72 -4.96 9.30
CA CYS A 28 -0.29 -3.56 9.23
C CYS A 28 1.23 -3.40 9.38
N LYS A 29 1.87 -4.36 10.03
CA LYS A 29 3.31 -4.34 10.25
C LYS A 29 4.10 -5.02 9.13
N THR A 30 3.42 -5.67 8.19
CA THR A 30 4.09 -6.35 7.10
C THR A 30 4.82 -5.33 6.23
N ASN A 31 6.11 -5.54 6.04
CA ASN A 31 6.94 -4.71 5.18
C ASN A 31 7.09 -5.39 3.84
N LEU A 32 6.67 -4.73 2.77
CA LEU A 32 6.69 -5.33 1.45
C LEU A 32 8.10 -5.70 1.01
N VAL A 33 9.08 -4.87 1.34
CA VAL A 33 10.47 -5.12 0.95
C VAL A 33 11.11 -6.17 1.85
N ASN A 34 11.03 -5.99 3.17
CA ASN A 34 11.75 -6.86 4.12
C ASN A 34 11.06 -8.21 4.32
N ASP A 35 9.73 -8.22 4.34
CA ASP A 35 8.98 -9.43 4.64
C ASP A 35 8.55 -10.18 3.39
N LEU A 36 8.26 -9.47 2.30
CA LEU A 36 7.73 -10.06 1.07
C LEU A 36 8.73 -10.01 -0.09
N ASN A 37 9.90 -9.42 0.11
CA ASN A 37 10.94 -9.29 -0.92
C ASN A 37 10.47 -8.55 -2.17
N ALA A 38 9.62 -7.55 -2.00
CA ALA A 38 9.18 -6.74 -3.12
C ALA A 38 10.34 -5.93 -3.68
N ASP A 39 10.44 -5.87 -4.99
CA ASP A 39 11.41 -4.98 -5.64
C ASP A 39 10.72 -3.66 -6.02
N SER A 40 11.47 -2.76 -6.66
CA SER A 40 10.93 -1.45 -7.02
C SER A 40 9.74 -1.55 -7.97
N MET A 41 9.74 -2.53 -8.88
CA MET A 41 8.64 -2.71 -9.81
C MET A 41 7.38 -3.20 -9.09
N ASP A 42 7.54 -4.09 -8.11
CA ASP A 42 6.40 -4.55 -7.31
C ASP A 42 5.75 -3.40 -6.57
N ILE A 43 6.57 -2.53 -5.96
CA ILE A 43 6.08 -1.36 -5.25
C ILE A 43 5.34 -0.42 -6.21
N VAL A 44 5.91 -0.15 -7.37
CA VAL A 44 5.29 0.72 -8.37
C VAL A 44 3.94 0.13 -8.79
N ASN A 45 3.88 -1.17 -9.02
CA ASN A 45 2.63 -1.81 -9.45
C ASN A 45 1.54 -1.68 -8.38
N VAL A 46 1.88 -1.90 -7.11
CA VAL A 46 0.93 -1.77 -6.02
C VAL A 46 0.46 -0.32 -5.88
N VAL A 47 1.40 0.63 -5.90
CA VAL A 47 1.07 2.05 -5.76
C VAL A 47 0.20 2.51 -6.94
N THR A 48 0.52 2.09 -8.16
CA THR A 48 -0.26 2.45 -9.34
C THR A 48 -1.69 1.93 -9.23
N ALA A 49 -1.87 0.71 -8.74
CA ALA A 49 -3.19 0.14 -8.54
C ALA A 49 -3.99 0.93 -7.51
N ILE A 50 -3.34 1.35 -6.43
CA ILE A 50 -3.97 2.18 -5.40
C ILE A 50 -4.39 3.52 -5.98
N GLU A 51 -3.52 4.16 -6.73
CA GLU A 51 -3.81 5.46 -7.34
C GLU A 51 -4.99 5.37 -8.30
N ALA A 52 -5.05 4.31 -9.08
CA ALA A 52 -6.15 4.10 -10.02
C ALA A 52 -7.46 3.84 -9.28
N LYS A 53 -7.41 3.06 -8.20
CA LYS A 53 -8.60 2.70 -7.44
C LYS A 53 -9.26 3.91 -6.79
N TYR A 54 -8.45 4.79 -6.20
CA TYR A 54 -8.96 5.92 -5.42
C TYR A 54 -8.87 7.24 -6.15
N ASN A 55 -8.32 7.25 -7.37
CA ASN A 55 -8.15 8.46 -8.18
C ASN A 55 -7.39 9.53 -7.40
N ILE A 56 -6.24 9.13 -6.86
CA ILE A 56 -5.39 10.00 -6.06
C ILE A 56 -3.95 9.94 -6.59
N ILE A 57 -3.13 10.89 -6.14
CA ILE A 57 -1.68 10.85 -6.33
C ILE A 57 -1.10 10.42 -4.98
N PHE A 58 -0.48 9.25 -4.96
CA PHE A 58 0.07 8.71 -3.72
C PHE A 58 1.27 9.55 -3.27
N PRO A 59 1.27 10.03 -2.02
CA PRO A 59 2.36 10.85 -1.51
C PRO A 59 3.59 9.97 -1.23
N ILE A 60 4.55 10.02 -2.15
CA ILE A 60 5.82 9.29 -1.96
C ILE A 60 6.80 10.22 -1.28
N ASP A 61 7.18 9.85 -0.07
CA ASP A 61 8.15 10.57 0.72
C ASP A 61 9.49 9.86 0.63
N SER A 62 10.58 10.63 0.53
CA SER A 62 11.91 10.06 0.45
C SER A 62 12.27 9.21 1.67
N ASP A 63 11.71 9.53 2.82
CA ASP A 63 11.95 8.78 4.05
C ASP A 63 11.40 7.35 3.97
N VAL A 64 10.39 7.15 3.16
CA VAL A 64 9.76 5.84 3.00
C VAL A 64 10.72 4.81 2.41
N LYS A 65 11.65 5.25 1.58
CA LYS A 65 12.58 4.35 0.91
C LYS A 65 13.53 3.65 1.87
N GLN A 66 13.82 4.27 3.02
CA GLN A 66 14.75 3.68 3.98
C GLN A 66 14.09 2.60 4.83
N ASP A 67 12.83 2.80 5.16
CA ASP A 67 12.11 1.87 6.03
C ASP A 67 11.27 0.85 5.25
N GLY A 68 11.16 1.03 3.94
CA GLY A 68 10.34 0.17 3.10
C GLY A 68 8.86 0.58 3.18
N TYR A 69 8.02 -0.21 2.53
CA TYR A 69 6.59 0.08 2.48
C TYR A 69 5.84 -0.94 3.33
N THR A 70 5.29 -0.49 4.46
CA THR A 70 4.40 -1.32 5.26
C THR A 70 2.96 -1.10 4.82
N LEU A 71 2.10 -2.06 5.13
CA LEU A 71 0.67 -1.90 4.85
C LEU A 71 0.13 -0.64 5.51
N LYS A 72 0.51 -0.39 6.76
CA LYS A 72 0.06 0.79 7.48
C LYS A 72 0.45 2.07 6.76
N LEU A 73 1.67 2.13 6.24
CA LEU A 73 2.14 3.30 5.52
C LEU A 73 1.30 3.56 4.27
N LEU A 74 0.95 2.50 3.55
CA LEU A 74 0.11 2.63 2.36
C LEU A 74 -1.29 3.11 2.71
N ILE A 75 -1.86 2.59 3.80
CA ILE A 75 -3.17 3.03 4.27
C ILE A 75 -3.13 4.50 4.65
N ASP A 76 -2.11 4.90 5.41
CA ASP A 76 -1.97 6.29 5.85
C ASP A 76 -1.81 7.23 4.65
N GLY A 77 -1.06 6.80 3.64
CA GLY A 77 -0.88 7.58 2.42
C GLY A 77 -2.18 7.81 1.67
N VAL A 78 -3.00 6.77 1.57
CA VAL A 78 -4.32 6.88 0.93
C VAL A 78 -5.21 7.82 1.71
N MET A 79 -5.28 7.63 3.04
CA MET A 79 -6.11 8.48 3.89
C MET A 79 -5.71 9.95 3.76
N LYS A 80 -4.41 10.21 3.78
CA LYS A 80 -3.90 11.57 3.66
C LYS A 80 -4.22 12.18 2.30
N ALA A 81 -4.06 11.42 1.23
CA ALA A 81 -4.36 11.89 -0.12
C ALA A 81 -5.84 12.18 -0.30
N LEU A 82 -6.72 11.34 0.28
CA LEU A 82 -8.16 11.55 0.19
C LEU A 82 -8.61 12.78 0.97
N GLN A 83 -7.93 13.09 2.06
CA GLN A 83 -8.26 14.29 2.84
C GLN A 83 -7.93 15.59 2.09
N LYS A 84 -6.98 15.52 1.16
CA LYS A 84 -6.58 16.71 0.39
C LYS A 84 -7.42 16.93 -0.87
N LYS A 85 -8.30 16.03 -1.17
CA LYS A 85 -9.16 16.14 -2.36
C LYS A 85 -10.30 17.17 -2.22
#